data_10685ed69d7a5dbe42e8409bef0a9da1
#
_entry.id   10685ed69d7a5dbe42e8409bef0a9da1
#
_cell.length_a   1.000
_cell.length_b   1.000
_cell.length_c   1.000
_cell.angle_alpha   90.00
_cell.angle_beta   90.00
_cell.angle_gamma   90.00
#
_symmetry.space_group_name_H-M   'P 1'
#
loop_
_entity.id
_entity.type
_entity.pdbx_description
1 polymer ?
#
loop_
_entity_poly.entity_id
_entity_poly.type
_entity_poly.pdbx_seq_one_letter_code
_entity_poly.pdbx_strand_id
1 'polypeptide(L)'
;MLNSVPLVELWRGPVRESTHLGSVVICDDTGQIHHSWGDPDRIILPRSSCKMIQALPLLTSGAADNNGLKNEQLALACASHNGADIHLAPITKWLETLGLKDEDFRCGPQKPKDSTTRHALLRTGQPACQIHNNCSGKHAGFLTLNQYLGGHPNYETVDHPVQKAAFEAFEMTTDETSTGFGIDGCSAPNHSCSLQGLARAMAWFASAEDRSDSASQAAVRLVNAMNAHPALVTGEGRACTQLMRAMGGTGVIKTGAKGVFTAILPQQRLGIALKIDDGTTRASDATCLLYTSDAADDWFCV
;
A
#
# COMPACT_ATOMS: atom_id res chain seq x y z
N MET A 1 27.79 -4.71 4.44
CA MET A 1 27.44 -3.38 3.88
C MET A 1 26.28 -3.59 2.94
N LEU A 2 25.28 -2.69 2.92
CA LEU A 2 24.18 -2.80 1.94
C LEU A 2 24.76 -2.55 0.55
N ASN A 3 24.45 -3.41 -0.42
CA ASN A 3 24.90 -3.27 -1.82
C ASN A 3 23.98 -2.31 -2.60
N SER A 4 23.64 -1.15 -1.99
CA SER A 4 22.78 -0.15 -2.61
C SER A 4 23.48 0.59 -3.72
N VAL A 5 22.74 0.98 -4.75
CA VAL A 5 23.26 1.73 -5.90
C VAL A 5 22.66 3.15 -5.97
N PRO A 6 23.31 4.11 -6.65
CA PRO A 6 22.69 5.39 -6.95
C PRO A 6 21.43 5.20 -7.81
N LEU A 7 20.27 5.69 -7.32
CA LEU A 7 19.00 5.61 -8.05
C LEU A 7 18.49 6.96 -8.51
N VAL A 8 18.75 8.02 -7.74
CA VAL A 8 18.30 9.38 -8.06
C VAL A 8 19.38 10.38 -7.70
N GLU A 9 19.69 11.26 -8.61
CA GLU A 9 20.58 12.40 -8.39
C GLU A 9 19.82 13.72 -8.51
N LEU A 10 20.16 14.66 -7.65
CA LEU A 10 19.68 16.03 -7.74
C LEU A 10 20.82 16.93 -8.17
N TRP A 11 20.55 17.69 -9.21
CA TRP A 11 21.51 18.62 -9.80
C TRP A 11 21.04 20.06 -9.64
N ARG A 12 21.97 20.95 -9.38
CA ARG A 12 21.78 22.40 -9.39
C ARG A 12 22.71 23.02 -10.43
N GLY A 13 22.19 23.29 -11.61
CA GLY A 13 23.06 23.61 -12.76
C GLY A 13 24.04 22.46 -13.02
N PRO A 14 25.34 22.70 -13.14
CA PRO A 14 26.34 21.67 -13.41
C PRO A 14 26.79 20.90 -12.15
N VAL A 15 26.27 21.24 -10.96
CA VAL A 15 26.73 20.67 -9.68
C VAL A 15 25.74 19.61 -9.19
N ARG A 16 26.23 18.38 -8.93
CA ARG A 16 25.47 17.35 -8.26
C ARG A 16 25.34 17.69 -6.78
N GLU A 17 24.13 18.03 -6.35
CA GLU A 17 23.82 18.50 -5.00
C GLU A 17 23.58 17.35 -4.02
N SER A 18 22.93 16.27 -4.47
CA SER A 18 22.71 15.07 -3.65
C SER A 18 22.47 13.84 -4.50
N THR A 19 22.73 12.66 -3.91
CA THR A 19 22.48 11.35 -4.50
C THR A 19 21.69 10.51 -3.49
N HIS A 20 20.63 9.86 -3.95
CA HIS A 20 19.85 8.92 -3.17
C HIS A 20 20.20 7.50 -3.60
N LEU A 21 20.64 6.70 -2.64
CA LEU A 21 20.96 5.28 -2.84
C LEU A 21 19.76 4.41 -2.51
N GLY A 22 19.71 3.22 -3.11
CA GLY A 22 18.66 2.26 -2.81
C GLY A 22 18.80 0.97 -3.59
N SER A 23 17.73 0.18 -3.56
CA SER A 23 17.60 -1.06 -4.29
C SER A 23 16.24 -1.15 -4.97
N VAL A 24 16.19 -1.76 -6.15
CA VAL A 24 14.97 -2.04 -6.94
C VAL A 24 15.00 -3.49 -7.37
N VAL A 25 13.84 -4.14 -7.33
CA VAL A 25 13.65 -5.50 -7.84
C VAL A 25 12.42 -5.53 -8.71
N ILE A 26 12.55 -6.17 -9.86
CA ILE A 26 11.46 -6.50 -10.79
C ILE A 26 11.49 -8.01 -10.98
N CYS A 27 10.39 -8.67 -10.64
CA CYS A 27 10.27 -10.12 -10.80
C CYS A 27 8.87 -10.54 -11.24
N ASP A 28 8.74 -11.79 -11.66
CA ASP A 28 7.47 -12.45 -11.91
C ASP A 28 6.93 -13.15 -10.65
N ASP A 29 5.77 -13.81 -10.76
CA ASP A 29 5.08 -14.48 -9.67
C ASP A 29 5.73 -15.80 -9.22
N THR A 30 6.70 -16.31 -9.97
CA THR A 30 7.56 -17.42 -9.54
C THR A 30 8.70 -16.96 -8.64
N GLY A 31 8.91 -15.64 -8.55
CA GLY A 31 10.03 -15.02 -7.85
C GLY A 31 11.29 -14.91 -8.72
N GLN A 32 11.21 -15.27 -10.02
CA GLN A 32 12.33 -15.06 -10.92
C GLN A 32 12.58 -13.56 -11.10
N ILE A 33 13.80 -13.13 -10.78
CA ILE A 33 14.23 -11.74 -10.96
C ILE A 33 14.49 -11.51 -12.45
N HIS A 34 13.77 -10.57 -13.03
CA HIS A 34 14.03 -10.06 -14.38
C HIS A 34 15.10 -8.99 -14.36
N HIS A 35 15.00 -8.07 -13.40
CA HIS A 35 16.00 -7.01 -13.18
C HIS A 35 16.13 -6.70 -11.70
N SER A 36 17.37 -6.40 -11.27
CA SER A 36 17.63 -5.88 -9.94
C SER A 36 18.77 -4.85 -9.96
N TRP A 37 18.61 -3.83 -9.16
CA TRP A 37 19.65 -2.85 -8.85
C TRP A 37 19.81 -2.82 -7.33
N GLY A 38 21.03 -2.93 -6.86
CA GLY A 38 21.33 -3.03 -5.43
C GLY A 38 21.10 -4.43 -4.87
N ASP A 39 20.53 -4.52 -3.67
CA ASP A 39 20.42 -5.75 -2.88
C ASP A 39 18.97 -6.29 -2.86
N PRO A 40 18.66 -7.36 -3.62
CA PRO A 40 17.32 -7.96 -3.64
C PRO A 40 16.95 -8.68 -2.33
N ASP A 41 17.94 -9.21 -1.62
CA ASP A 41 17.74 -10.00 -0.39
C ASP A 41 17.62 -9.12 0.85
N ARG A 42 17.73 -7.81 0.66
CA ARG A 42 17.62 -6.83 1.74
C ARG A 42 16.30 -6.97 2.49
N ILE A 43 16.38 -7.24 3.79
CA ILE A 43 15.19 -7.29 4.66
C ILE A 43 14.66 -5.87 4.90
N ILE A 44 13.39 -5.68 4.67
CA ILE A 44 12.69 -4.41 4.82
C ILE A 44 11.38 -4.58 5.60
N LEU A 45 10.86 -3.45 6.08
CA LEU A 45 9.46 -3.32 6.50
C LEU A 45 8.70 -2.62 5.37
N PRO A 46 7.78 -3.30 4.67
CA PRO A 46 7.04 -2.74 3.51
C PRO A 46 6.22 -1.51 3.84
N ARG A 47 5.78 -1.39 5.07
CA ARG A 47 4.92 -0.31 5.53
C ARG A 47 3.61 -0.30 4.72
N SER A 48 3.14 0.88 4.36
CA SER A 48 1.88 1.03 3.62
C SER A 48 1.91 0.52 2.18
N SER A 49 3.04 0.08 1.65
CA SER A 49 3.11 -0.46 0.28
C SER A 49 2.50 -1.86 0.14
N CYS A 50 2.29 -2.58 1.25
CA CYS A 50 1.67 -3.91 1.26
C CYS A 50 0.19 -3.92 1.69
N LYS A 51 -0.50 -2.78 1.69
CA LYS A 51 -1.89 -2.71 2.20
C LYS A 51 -2.89 -3.57 1.41
N MET A 52 -2.67 -3.79 0.11
CA MET A 52 -3.48 -4.70 -0.68
C MET A 52 -3.37 -6.14 -0.18
N ILE A 53 -2.20 -6.55 0.30
CA ILE A 53 -2.00 -7.86 0.94
C ILE A 53 -2.80 -7.93 2.25
N GLN A 54 -2.72 -6.88 3.08
CA GLN A 54 -3.48 -6.78 4.34
C GLN A 54 -5.00 -6.75 4.14
N ALA A 55 -5.47 -6.37 2.94
CA ALA A 55 -6.88 -6.34 2.56
C ALA A 55 -7.39 -7.69 2.00
N LEU A 56 -6.52 -8.63 1.62
CA LEU A 56 -6.95 -9.94 1.10
C LEU A 56 -7.93 -10.66 2.03
N PRO A 57 -7.69 -10.77 3.34
CA PRO A 57 -8.60 -11.48 4.25
C PRO A 57 -10.00 -10.88 4.32
N LEU A 58 -10.15 -9.58 4.08
CA LEU A 58 -11.47 -8.94 4.02
C LEU A 58 -12.36 -9.55 2.93
N LEU A 59 -11.76 -10.01 1.82
CA LEU A 59 -12.47 -10.61 0.69
C LEU A 59 -12.51 -12.14 0.82
N THR A 60 -11.38 -12.78 1.11
CA THR A 60 -11.27 -14.24 1.15
C THR A 60 -12.13 -14.89 2.25
N SER A 61 -12.38 -14.17 3.34
CA SER A 61 -13.30 -14.61 4.39
C SER A 61 -14.78 -14.52 4.00
N GLY A 62 -15.12 -13.71 2.99
CA GLY A 62 -16.50 -13.35 2.65
C GLY A 62 -17.03 -12.09 3.38
N ALA A 63 -16.24 -11.49 4.27
CA ALA A 63 -16.68 -10.31 5.04
C ALA A 63 -17.05 -9.12 4.15
N ALA A 64 -16.30 -8.90 3.05
CA ALA A 64 -16.60 -7.84 2.09
C ALA A 64 -17.97 -8.04 1.42
N ASP A 65 -18.25 -9.25 0.98
CA ASP A 65 -19.50 -9.59 0.27
C ASP A 65 -20.69 -9.58 1.23
N ASN A 66 -20.52 -10.10 2.44
CA ASN A 66 -21.54 -10.06 3.49
C ASN A 66 -21.96 -8.62 3.85
N ASN A 67 -21.03 -7.67 3.77
CA ASN A 67 -21.30 -6.26 4.03
C ASN A 67 -21.58 -5.43 2.76
N GLY A 68 -21.65 -6.07 1.59
CA GLY A 68 -21.94 -5.43 0.31
C GLY A 68 -20.94 -4.35 -0.09
N LEU A 69 -19.64 -4.48 0.31
CA LEU A 69 -18.60 -3.51 0.01
C LEU A 69 -18.39 -3.35 -1.49
N LYS A 70 -18.23 -2.11 -1.94
CA LYS A 70 -18.02 -1.74 -3.34
C LYS A 70 -16.53 -1.40 -3.57
N ASN A 71 -16.17 -1.15 -4.83
CA ASN A 71 -14.80 -0.81 -5.22
C ASN A 71 -14.22 0.39 -4.43
N GLU A 72 -15.06 1.37 -4.07
CA GLU A 72 -14.62 2.52 -3.27
C GLU A 72 -14.09 2.09 -1.89
N GLN A 73 -14.83 1.25 -1.15
CA GLN A 73 -14.37 0.74 0.14
C GLN A 73 -13.15 -0.17 -0.02
N LEU A 74 -13.08 -0.99 -1.07
CA LEU A 74 -11.92 -1.83 -1.34
C LEU A 74 -10.67 -1.00 -1.65
N ALA A 75 -10.78 0.08 -2.44
CA ALA A 75 -9.71 1.03 -2.67
C ALA A 75 -9.27 1.72 -1.36
N LEU A 76 -10.23 2.13 -0.53
CA LEU A 76 -9.97 2.74 0.77
C LEU A 76 -9.31 1.75 1.75
N ALA A 77 -9.64 0.46 1.71
CA ALA A 77 -8.94 -0.56 2.50
C ALA A 77 -7.44 -0.65 2.16
N CYS A 78 -7.07 -0.35 0.91
CA CYS A 78 -5.68 -0.27 0.46
C CYS A 78 -5.04 1.11 0.64
N ALA A 79 -5.78 2.12 1.13
CA ALA A 79 -5.36 3.51 1.08
C ALA A 79 -4.31 3.91 2.11
N SER A 80 -3.51 4.91 1.72
CA SER A 80 -2.74 5.78 2.61
C SER A 80 -3.11 7.22 2.27
N HIS A 81 -4.34 7.58 2.59
CA HIS A 81 -4.97 8.80 2.12
C HIS A 81 -4.46 10.07 2.83
N ASN A 82 -4.73 11.22 2.22
CA ASN A 82 -4.34 12.52 2.78
C ASN A 82 -5.35 13.12 3.77
N GLY A 83 -6.50 12.48 3.98
CA GLY A 83 -7.55 12.95 4.88
C GLY A 83 -8.42 14.05 4.27
N ALA A 84 -8.54 14.13 2.94
CA ALA A 84 -9.51 14.97 2.25
C ALA A 84 -10.94 14.43 2.40
N ASP A 85 -11.95 15.25 2.17
CA ASP A 85 -13.35 14.89 2.29
C ASP A 85 -13.75 13.67 1.43
N ILE A 86 -13.14 13.52 0.23
CA ILE A 86 -13.33 12.34 -0.63
C ILE A 86 -13.00 11.01 0.07
N HIS A 87 -12.18 11.04 1.12
CA HIS A 87 -11.83 9.86 1.93
C HIS A 87 -12.69 9.80 3.19
N LEU A 88 -12.82 10.95 3.89
CA LEU A 88 -13.47 10.98 5.19
C LEU A 88 -14.97 10.66 5.09
N ALA A 89 -15.68 11.25 4.13
CA ALA A 89 -17.12 11.03 3.97
C ALA A 89 -17.48 9.55 3.71
N PRO A 90 -16.86 8.85 2.74
CA PRO A 90 -17.18 7.43 2.53
C PRO A 90 -16.71 6.53 3.67
N ILE A 91 -15.61 6.85 4.38
CA ILE A 91 -15.19 6.09 5.57
C ILE A 91 -16.18 6.29 6.72
N THR A 92 -16.65 7.50 6.96
CA THR A 92 -17.70 7.79 7.97
C THR A 92 -18.95 6.96 7.69
N LYS A 93 -19.44 7.02 6.44
CA LYS A 93 -20.61 6.24 6.03
C LYS A 93 -20.40 4.74 6.19
N TRP A 94 -19.18 4.25 5.91
CA TRP A 94 -18.83 2.85 6.10
C TRP A 94 -18.93 2.45 7.57
N LEU A 95 -18.35 3.23 8.50
CA LEU A 95 -18.51 2.99 9.94
C LEU A 95 -19.97 2.99 10.39
N GLU A 96 -20.76 3.96 9.93
CA GLU A 96 -22.20 4.03 10.24
C GLU A 96 -22.93 2.75 9.80
N THR A 97 -22.61 2.22 8.62
CA THR A 97 -23.18 0.95 8.13
C THR A 97 -22.81 -0.23 9.04
N LEU A 98 -21.63 -0.20 9.66
CA LEU A 98 -21.19 -1.20 10.62
C LEU A 98 -21.76 -0.97 12.04
N GLY A 99 -22.46 0.15 12.28
CA GLY A 99 -22.90 0.57 13.62
C GLY A 99 -21.75 1.00 14.52
N LEU A 100 -20.63 1.44 13.93
CA LEU A 100 -19.40 1.83 14.62
C LEU A 100 -19.15 3.34 14.54
N LYS A 101 -18.21 3.81 15.38
CA LYS A 101 -17.84 5.23 15.52
C LYS A 101 -16.32 5.40 15.50
N ASP A 102 -15.84 6.66 15.57
CA ASP A 102 -14.40 6.99 15.61
C ASP A 102 -13.68 6.32 16.77
N GLU A 103 -14.35 6.13 17.93
CA GLU A 103 -13.78 5.51 19.13
C GLU A 103 -13.48 4.00 18.94
N ASP A 104 -14.10 3.36 17.95
CA ASP A 104 -13.87 1.94 17.65
C ASP A 104 -12.59 1.71 16.86
N PHE A 105 -12.06 2.74 16.23
CA PHE A 105 -10.75 2.65 15.60
C PHE A 105 -9.63 2.45 16.63
N ARG A 106 -8.51 1.89 16.16
CA ARG A 106 -7.26 1.69 16.93
C ARG A 106 -6.04 2.30 16.22
N CYS A 107 -6.27 3.09 15.16
CA CYS A 107 -5.16 3.67 14.39
C CYS A 107 -4.55 4.93 15.03
N GLY A 108 -5.20 5.47 16.05
CA GLY A 108 -4.79 6.73 16.68
C GLY A 108 -5.09 7.96 15.80
N PRO A 109 -5.22 9.15 16.41
CA PRO A 109 -5.46 10.40 15.70
C PRO A 109 -4.24 10.83 14.88
N GLN A 110 -4.48 11.45 13.71
CA GLN A 110 -3.43 12.01 12.86
C GLN A 110 -3.90 13.32 12.23
N LYS A 111 -3.04 14.33 12.19
CA LYS A 111 -3.32 15.55 11.44
C LYS A 111 -3.43 15.24 9.95
N PRO A 112 -4.54 15.63 9.27
CA PRO A 112 -4.69 15.38 7.84
C PRO A 112 -3.63 16.14 7.03
N LYS A 113 -3.13 15.48 5.97
CA LYS A 113 -2.20 16.12 5.02
C LYS A 113 -2.94 17.07 4.08
N ASP A 114 -4.22 16.81 3.83
CA ASP A 114 -5.07 17.73 3.07
C ASP A 114 -5.16 19.09 3.75
N SER A 115 -4.87 20.14 2.98
CA SER A 115 -4.82 21.51 3.51
C SER A 115 -6.21 22.06 3.86
N THR A 116 -7.22 21.71 3.08
CA THR A 116 -8.60 22.18 3.28
C THR A 116 -9.16 21.63 4.59
N THR A 117 -9.05 20.31 4.79
CA THR A 117 -9.47 19.64 6.03
C THR A 117 -8.70 20.17 7.24
N ARG A 118 -7.37 20.31 7.10
CA ARG A 118 -6.54 20.83 8.18
C ARG A 118 -6.91 22.26 8.58
N HIS A 119 -7.16 23.14 7.60
CA HIS A 119 -7.60 24.50 7.87
C HIS A 119 -9.01 24.55 8.48
N ALA A 120 -9.92 23.65 8.08
CA ALA A 120 -11.23 23.54 8.68
C ALA A 120 -11.13 23.17 10.18
N LEU A 121 -10.33 22.18 10.53
CA LEU A 121 -10.09 21.81 11.93
C LEU A 121 -9.50 22.97 12.74
N LEU A 122 -8.53 23.70 12.19
CA LEU A 122 -7.94 24.86 12.85
C LEU A 122 -8.96 25.97 13.10
N ARG A 123 -9.83 26.27 12.10
CA ARG A 123 -10.86 27.32 12.23
C ARG A 123 -11.93 26.97 13.25
N THR A 124 -12.29 25.70 13.37
CA THR A 124 -13.31 25.23 14.31
C THR A 124 -12.75 24.92 15.71
N GLY A 125 -11.41 24.95 15.87
CA GLY A 125 -10.76 24.56 17.12
C GLY A 125 -10.88 23.06 17.44
N GLN A 126 -11.30 22.25 16.48
CA GLN A 126 -11.48 20.80 16.70
C GLN A 126 -10.15 20.05 16.53
N PRO A 127 -9.83 19.10 17.42
CA PRO A 127 -8.66 18.24 17.25
C PRO A 127 -8.89 17.25 16.10
N ALA A 128 -7.79 16.80 15.49
CA ALA A 128 -7.84 15.67 14.60
C ALA A 128 -8.17 14.41 15.42
N CYS A 129 -9.06 13.55 14.90
CA CYS A 129 -9.43 12.28 15.49
C CYS A 129 -8.95 11.10 14.62
N GLN A 130 -9.36 9.88 14.92
CA GLN A 130 -8.82 8.67 14.29
C GLN A 130 -9.22 8.53 12.82
N ILE A 131 -10.40 9.02 12.42
CA ILE A 131 -10.82 9.00 11.01
C ILE A 131 -9.89 9.80 10.10
N HIS A 132 -9.21 10.82 10.64
CA HIS A 132 -8.21 11.60 9.90
C HIS A 132 -6.88 10.86 9.69
N ASN A 133 -6.67 9.73 10.38
CA ASN A 133 -5.49 8.91 10.17
C ASN A 133 -5.45 8.40 8.71
N ASN A 134 -4.29 8.49 8.08
CA ASN A 134 -4.11 8.05 6.69
C ASN A 134 -4.41 6.55 6.47
N CYS A 135 -4.56 5.79 7.54
CA CYS A 135 -4.88 4.36 7.53
C CYS A 135 -6.34 4.06 7.91
N SER A 136 -7.18 5.08 8.17
CA SER A 136 -8.55 4.84 8.66
C SER A 136 -9.38 3.97 7.71
N GLY A 137 -9.19 4.10 6.38
CA GLY A 137 -9.82 3.20 5.41
C GLY A 137 -9.40 1.74 5.57
N LYS A 138 -8.08 1.47 5.75
CA LYS A 138 -7.58 0.12 6.08
C LYS A 138 -8.20 -0.39 7.40
N HIS A 139 -8.28 0.46 8.40
CA HIS A 139 -8.84 0.09 9.69
C HIS A 139 -10.36 -0.13 9.63
N ALA A 140 -11.10 0.56 8.75
CA ALA A 140 -12.50 0.25 8.47
C ALA A 140 -12.64 -1.15 7.85
N GLY A 141 -11.72 -1.55 6.97
CA GLY A 141 -11.62 -2.92 6.47
C GLY A 141 -11.33 -3.94 7.58
N PHE A 142 -10.39 -3.65 8.48
CA PHE A 142 -10.11 -4.49 9.63
C PHE A 142 -11.31 -4.60 10.59
N LEU A 143 -12.05 -3.53 10.84
CA LEU A 143 -13.26 -3.54 11.65
C LEU A 143 -14.37 -4.38 11.00
N THR A 144 -14.54 -4.29 9.68
CA THR A 144 -15.48 -5.14 8.93
C THR A 144 -15.12 -6.61 9.08
N LEU A 145 -13.85 -6.96 8.88
CA LEU A 145 -13.36 -8.32 9.07
C LEU A 145 -13.51 -8.78 10.53
N ASN A 146 -13.21 -7.90 11.48
CA ASN A 146 -13.33 -8.18 12.91
C ASN A 146 -14.76 -8.57 13.31
N GLN A 147 -15.75 -7.77 12.88
CA GLN A 147 -17.15 -8.08 13.16
C GLN A 147 -17.58 -9.42 12.53
N TYR A 148 -17.12 -9.69 11.31
CA TYR A 148 -17.44 -10.94 10.62
C TYR A 148 -16.85 -12.18 11.33
N LEU A 149 -15.65 -12.05 11.89
CA LEU A 149 -14.96 -13.11 12.63
C LEU A 149 -15.42 -13.22 14.09
N GLY A 150 -16.23 -12.30 14.60
CA GLY A 150 -16.64 -12.25 16.00
C GLY A 150 -15.47 -11.97 16.96
N GLY A 151 -14.48 -11.18 16.51
CA GLY A 151 -13.28 -10.86 17.28
C GLY A 151 -13.51 -9.79 18.36
N HIS A 152 -12.52 -9.63 19.24
CA HIS A 152 -12.56 -8.60 20.29
C HIS A 152 -12.13 -7.22 19.78
N PRO A 153 -12.35 -6.10 20.52
CA PRO A 153 -12.15 -4.75 20.01
C PRO A 153 -10.70 -4.35 19.67
N ASN A 154 -9.69 -5.04 20.20
CA ASN A 154 -8.27 -4.71 19.99
C ASN A 154 -7.71 -5.44 18.76
N TYR A 155 -8.35 -5.23 17.62
CA TYR A 155 -8.06 -5.91 16.35
C TYR A 155 -6.67 -5.60 15.78
N GLU A 156 -5.96 -4.62 16.34
CA GLU A 156 -4.60 -4.22 15.94
C GLU A 156 -3.52 -5.07 16.59
N THR A 157 -3.82 -5.86 17.62
CA THR A 157 -2.81 -6.68 18.31
C THR A 157 -2.38 -7.87 17.46
N VAL A 158 -1.09 -8.22 17.52
CA VAL A 158 -0.49 -9.25 16.65
C VAL A 158 -1.16 -10.61 16.74
N ASP A 159 -1.66 -10.98 17.93
CA ASP A 159 -2.32 -12.27 18.17
C ASP A 159 -3.81 -12.30 17.77
N HIS A 160 -4.35 -11.16 17.35
CA HIS A 160 -5.75 -11.06 16.97
C HIS A 160 -6.04 -11.81 15.65
N PRO A 161 -7.20 -12.48 15.49
CA PRO A 161 -7.56 -13.18 14.25
C PRO A 161 -7.42 -12.35 12.97
N VAL A 162 -7.78 -11.05 13.00
CA VAL A 162 -7.61 -10.12 11.87
C VAL A 162 -6.14 -9.99 11.47
N GLN A 163 -5.22 -9.85 12.44
CA GLN A 163 -3.81 -9.68 12.14
C GLN A 163 -3.12 -10.99 11.76
N LYS A 164 -3.57 -12.13 12.32
CA LYS A 164 -3.12 -13.46 11.89
C LYS A 164 -3.50 -13.73 10.45
N ALA A 165 -4.74 -13.43 10.06
CA ALA A 165 -5.16 -13.58 8.67
C ALA A 165 -4.37 -12.66 7.71
N ALA A 166 -4.08 -11.43 8.13
CA ALA A 166 -3.23 -10.51 7.36
C ALA A 166 -1.78 -11.01 7.26
N PHE A 167 -1.26 -11.63 8.30
CA PHE A 167 0.06 -12.24 8.33
C PHE A 167 0.15 -13.47 7.41
N GLU A 168 -0.82 -14.38 7.48
CA GLU A 168 -0.90 -15.54 6.59
C GLU A 168 -0.96 -15.11 5.11
N ALA A 169 -1.76 -14.10 4.78
CA ALA A 169 -1.80 -13.53 3.43
C ALA A 169 -0.46 -12.90 3.03
N PHE A 170 0.27 -12.32 3.97
CA PHE A 170 1.59 -11.74 3.72
C PHE A 170 2.63 -12.81 3.39
N GLU A 171 2.76 -13.85 4.21
CA GLU A 171 3.70 -14.96 3.95
C GLU A 171 3.33 -15.73 2.67
N MET A 172 2.04 -15.98 2.44
CA MET A 172 1.57 -16.61 1.22
C MET A 172 1.99 -15.85 -0.05
N THR A 173 1.85 -14.53 -0.06
CA THR A 173 2.12 -13.73 -1.26
C THR A 173 3.60 -13.46 -1.48
N THR A 174 4.37 -13.25 -0.40
CA THR A 174 5.82 -13.09 -0.47
C THR A 174 6.57 -14.40 -0.69
N ASP A 175 5.94 -15.54 -0.34
CA ASP A 175 6.54 -16.88 -0.29
C ASP A 175 7.79 -16.94 0.60
N GLU A 176 7.72 -16.21 1.71
CA GLU A 176 8.79 -16.12 2.71
C GLU A 176 8.20 -16.27 4.10
N THR A 177 8.98 -16.85 5.01
CA THR A 177 8.70 -16.75 6.44
C THR A 177 9.25 -15.42 6.96
N SER A 178 8.38 -14.59 7.51
CA SER A 178 8.77 -13.29 8.05
C SER A 178 9.71 -13.45 9.25
N THR A 179 10.82 -12.72 9.24
CA THR A 179 11.81 -12.76 10.32
C THR A 179 11.41 -11.92 11.54
N GLY A 180 10.31 -11.18 11.46
CA GLY A 180 9.80 -10.36 12.55
C GLY A 180 8.87 -9.25 12.06
N PHE A 181 8.46 -8.39 12.99
CA PHE A 181 7.57 -7.28 12.68
C PHE A 181 7.92 -6.02 13.47
N GLY A 182 7.48 -4.87 12.98
CA GLY A 182 7.44 -3.62 13.73
C GLY A 182 6.00 -3.12 13.86
N ILE A 183 5.72 -2.28 14.83
CA ILE A 183 4.41 -1.63 14.97
C ILE A 183 4.41 -0.35 14.14
N ASP A 184 3.45 -0.24 13.22
CA ASP A 184 3.25 0.96 12.41
C ASP A 184 2.67 2.13 13.21
N GLY A 185 2.80 3.34 12.68
CA GLY A 185 2.19 4.54 13.30
C GLY A 185 0.66 4.52 13.38
N CYS A 186 0.01 3.51 12.79
CA CYS A 186 -1.41 3.23 12.93
C CYS A 186 -1.69 2.02 13.87
N SER A 187 -0.74 1.66 14.70
CA SER A 187 -0.81 0.58 15.70
C SER A 187 -0.86 -0.85 15.14
N ALA A 188 -1.05 -1.05 13.83
CA ALA A 188 -1.08 -2.38 13.24
C ALA A 188 0.34 -2.97 13.06
N PRO A 189 0.52 -4.30 13.17
CA PRO A 189 1.77 -4.98 12.83
C PRO A 189 2.14 -4.77 11.35
N ASN A 190 3.44 -4.66 11.10
CA ASN A 190 4.03 -4.59 9.77
C ASN A 190 5.18 -5.61 9.71
N HIS A 191 4.96 -6.70 9.02
CA HIS A 191 5.88 -7.84 8.94
C HIS A 191 7.02 -7.54 7.97
N SER A 192 8.20 -8.11 8.24
CA SER A 192 9.39 -7.97 7.41
C SER A 192 9.42 -9.03 6.30
N CYS A 193 10.01 -8.68 5.17
CA CYS A 193 10.33 -9.59 4.07
C CYS A 193 11.58 -9.09 3.34
N SER A 194 12.12 -9.88 2.43
CA SER A 194 13.11 -9.39 1.48
C SER A 194 12.49 -8.41 0.48
N LEU A 195 13.31 -7.61 -0.19
CA LEU A 195 12.83 -6.74 -1.26
C LEU A 195 12.31 -7.57 -2.44
N GLN A 196 12.96 -8.71 -2.73
CA GLN A 196 12.51 -9.68 -3.72
C GLN A 196 11.14 -10.27 -3.35
N GLY A 197 10.94 -10.71 -2.11
CA GLY A 197 9.66 -11.24 -1.65
C GLY A 197 8.53 -10.22 -1.78
N LEU A 198 8.80 -8.94 -1.52
CA LEU A 198 7.82 -7.89 -1.74
C LEU A 198 7.51 -7.70 -3.25
N ALA A 199 8.52 -7.72 -4.13
CA ALA A 199 8.32 -7.65 -5.58
C ALA A 199 7.52 -8.86 -6.09
N ARG A 200 7.86 -10.07 -5.61
CA ARG A 200 7.12 -11.30 -5.90
C ARG A 200 5.65 -11.19 -5.48
N ALA A 201 5.37 -10.67 -4.28
CA ALA A 201 3.99 -10.44 -3.84
C ALA A 201 3.22 -9.54 -4.82
N MET A 202 3.85 -8.49 -5.34
CA MET A 202 3.21 -7.63 -6.35
C MET A 202 3.00 -8.36 -7.68
N ALA A 203 3.96 -9.20 -8.11
CA ALA A 203 3.81 -10.04 -9.30
C ALA A 203 2.71 -11.09 -9.13
N TRP A 204 2.56 -11.67 -7.93
CA TRP A 204 1.46 -12.57 -7.60
C TRP A 204 0.09 -11.88 -7.79
N PHE A 205 -0.04 -10.60 -7.40
CA PHE A 205 -1.23 -9.80 -7.71
C PHE A 205 -1.37 -9.52 -9.21
N ALA A 206 -0.26 -9.29 -9.92
CA ALA A 206 -0.26 -8.99 -11.36
C ALA A 206 -0.75 -10.17 -12.20
N SER A 207 -0.44 -11.41 -11.81
CA SER A 207 -0.85 -12.63 -12.51
C SER A 207 -2.12 -13.27 -11.95
N ALA A 208 -2.83 -12.57 -11.04
CA ALA A 208 -3.97 -13.15 -10.32
C ALA A 208 -5.13 -13.57 -11.23
N GLU A 209 -5.32 -12.92 -12.38
CA GLU A 209 -6.38 -13.27 -13.35
C GLU A 209 -6.21 -14.67 -13.96
N ASP A 210 -4.99 -15.22 -13.95
CA ASP A 210 -4.70 -16.56 -14.49
C ASP A 210 -5.11 -17.70 -13.54
N ARG A 211 -5.58 -17.38 -12.33
CA ARG A 211 -5.92 -18.34 -11.29
C ARG A 211 -7.38 -18.18 -10.86
N SER A 212 -7.99 -19.29 -10.45
CA SER A 212 -9.42 -19.36 -10.08
C SER A 212 -9.67 -19.49 -8.58
N ASP A 213 -8.63 -19.59 -7.76
CA ASP A 213 -8.78 -19.67 -6.30
C ASP A 213 -9.30 -18.36 -5.69
N SER A 214 -9.82 -18.44 -4.48
CA SER A 214 -10.47 -17.31 -3.81
C SER A 214 -9.53 -16.15 -3.51
N ALA A 215 -8.26 -16.44 -3.21
CA ALA A 215 -7.26 -15.40 -2.92
C ALA A 215 -6.90 -14.63 -4.19
N SER A 216 -6.75 -15.32 -5.32
CA SER A 216 -6.49 -14.70 -6.62
C SER A 216 -7.68 -13.87 -7.10
N GLN A 217 -8.93 -14.35 -6.94
CA GLN A 217 -10.12 -13.55 -7.24
C GLN A 217 -10.20 -12.29 -6.36
N ALA A 218 -9.84 -12.41 -5.08
CA ALA A 218 -9.76 -11.27 -4.16
C ALA A 218 -8.70 -10.25 -4.63
N ALA A 219 -7.52 -10.73 -5.06
CA ALA A 219 -6.45 -9.88 -5.58
C ALA A 219 -6.90 -9.10 -6.83
N VAL A 220 -7.56 -9.75 -7.80
CA VAL A 220 -8.13 -9.09 -8.98
C VAL A 220 -9.12 -7.99 -8.58
N ARG A 221 -10.02 -8.27 -7.63
CA ARG A 221 -10.98 -7.26 -7.16
C ARG A 221 -10.29 -6.06 -6.51
N LEU A 222 -9.24 -6.27 -5.72
CA LEU A 222 -8.47 -5.17 -5.09
C LEU A 222 -7.71 -4.35 -6.13
N VAL A 223 -7.04 -4.99 -7.10
CA VAL A 223 -6.34 -4.30 -8.20
C VAL A 223 -7.33 -3.45 -9.00
N ASN A 224 -8.47 -4.01 -9.38
CA ASN A 224 -9.51 -3.30 -10.13
C ASN A 224 -10.09 -2.13 -9.31
N ALA A 225 -10.31 -2.30 -8.01
CA ALA A 225 -10.79 -1.24 -7.14
C ALA A 225 -9.78 -0.08 -7.04
N MET A 226 -8.49 -0.38 -6.87
CA MET A 226 -7.44 0.64 -6.81
C MET A 226 -7.29 1.37 -8.14
N ASN A 227 -7.34 0.68 -9.27
CA ASN A 227 -7.30 1.26 -10.62
C ASN A 227 -8.52 2.15 -10.91
N ALA A 228 -9.72 1.74 -10.47
CA ALA A 228 -10.93 2.53 -10.66
C ALA A 228 -10.94 3.81 -9.80
N HIS A 229 -10.24 3.81 -8.67
CA HIS A 229 -10.28 4.91 -7.68
C HIS A 229 -8.89 5.36 -7.22
N PRO A 230 -7.98 5.80 -8.12
CA PRO A 230 -6.62 6.19 -7.75
C PRO A 230 -6.57 7.29 -6.68
N ALA A 231 -7.49 8.27 -6.75
CA ALA A 231 -7.57 9.35 -5.76
C ALA A 231 -7.92 8.86 -4.35
N LEU A 232 -8.72 7.79 -4.23
CA LEU A 232 -9.04 7.19 -2.93
C LEU A 232 -7.85 6.46 -2.31
N VAL A 233 -6.93 5.95 -3.13
CA VAL A 233 -5.74 5.21 -2.64
C VAL A 233 -4.76 6.12 -1.90
N THR A 234 -4.56 7.37 -2.36
CA THR A 234 -3.58 8.29 -1.72
C THR A 234 -4.03 9.74 -1.61
N GLY A 235 -4.87 10.22 -2.51
CA GLY A 235 -5.35 11.60 -2.57
C GLY A 235 -4.85 12.36 -3.80
N GLU A 236 -5.51 13.46 -4.11
CA GLU A 236 -5.15 14.34 -5.22
C GLU A 236 -3.75 14.92 -5.05
N GLY A 237 -3.04 15.10 -6.15
CA GLY A 237 -1.67 15.64 -6.19
C GLY A 237 -0.58 14.71 -5.67
N ARG A 238 -0.93 13.47 -5.27
CA ARG A 238 0.04 12.47 -4.83
C ARG A 238 0.59 11.69 -6.01
N ALA A 239 1.87 11.31 -5.95
CA ALA A 239 2.54 10.56 -7.02
C ALA A 239 1.77 9.29 -7.44
N CYS A 240 1.32 8.46 -6.48
CA CYS A 240 0.54 7.26 -6.82
C CYS A 240 -0.72 7.58 -7.63
N THR A 241 -1.47 8.64 -7.25
CA THR A 241 -2.69 9.04 -7.98
C THR A 241 -2.37 9.48 -9.41
N GLN A 242 -1.31 10.30 -9.56
CA GLN A 242 -0.90 10.83 -10.86
C GLN A 242 -0.38 9.71 -11.78
N LEU A 243 0.48 8.83 -11.25
CA LEU A 243 1.05 7.72 -12.01
C LEU A 243 -0.01 6.69 -12.42
N MET A 244 -0.89 6.26 -11.50
CA MET A 244 -1.98 5.33 -11.86
C MET A 244 -2.92 5.91 -12.91
N ARG A 245 -3.19 7.23 -12.88
CA ARG A 245 -3.98 7.89 -13.93
C ARG A 245 -3.24 7.94 -15.26
N ALA A 246 -1.92 8.24 -15.24
CA ALA A 246 -1.09 8.25 -16.45
C ALA A 246 -1.01 6.85 -17.08
N MET A 247 -0.98 5.80 -16.27
CA MET A 247 -1.01 4.41 -16.73
C MET A 247 -2.37 3.96 -17.26
N GLY A 248 -3.42 4.76 -17.16
CA GLY A 248 -4.72 4.46 -17.77
C GLY A 248 -5.39 3.17 -17.31
N GLY A 249 -5.14 2.70 -16.08
CA GLY A 249 -5.70 1.46 -15.53
C GLY A 249 -4.89 0.20 -15.81
N THR A 250 -3.70 0.33 -16.41
CA THR A 250 -2.83 -0.82 -16.73
C THR A 250 -1.96 -1.28 -15.56
N GLY A 251 -1.98 -0.55 -14.44
CA GLY A 251 -1.18 -0.92 -13.27
C GLY A 251 -1.58 -0.17 -12.00
N VAL A 252 -1.19 -0.75 -10.87
CA VAL A 252 -1.43 -0.20 -9.53
C VAL A 252 -0.10 0.14 -8.88
N ILE A 253 -0.06 1.32 -8.28
CA ILE A 253 1.13 1.83 -7.61
C ILE A 253 0.80 2.14 -6.16
N LYS A 254 1.71 1.75 -5.24
CA LYS A 254 1.52 2.01 -3.82
C LYS A 254 2.80 2.46 -3.12
N THR A 255 2.74 3.65 -2.56
CA THR A 255 3.80 4.16 -1.68
C THR A 255 3.75 3.54 -0.30
N GLY A 256 4.91 3.27 0.28
CA GLY A 256 5.14 2.99 1.69
C GLY A 256 5.88 4.14 2.38
N ALA A 257 5.92 4.11 3.71
CA ALA A 257 6.77 5.03 4.46
C ALA A 257 8.25 4.66 4.29
N LYS A 258 9.13 5.64 4.54
CA LYS A 258 10.60 5.43 4.52
C LYS A 258 11.15 4.98 3.17
N GLY A 259 10.61 5.56 2.09
CA GLY A 259 11.12 5.36 0.73
C GLY A 259 10.87 3.95 0.17
N VAL A 260 9.84 3.27 0.62
CA VAL A 260 9.36 2.03 -0.01
C VAL A 260 8.29 2.37 -1.04
N PHE A 261 8.33 1.72 -2.18
CA PHE A 261 7.33 1.86 -3.23
C PHE A 261 7.13 0.51 -3.93
N THR A 262 5.92 0.24 -4.40
CA THR A 262 5.58 -0.98 -5.13
C THR A 262 4.73 -0.68 -6.34
N ALA A 263 4.84 -1.53 -7.38
CA ALA A 263 3.95 -1.52 -8.53
C ALA A 263 3.49 -2.95 -8.87
N ILE A 264 2.24 -3.05 -9.31
CA ILE A 264 1.59 -4.25 -9.83
C ILE A 264 1.31 -3.96 -11.31
N LEU A 265 1.89 -4.74 -12.21
CA LEU A 265 1.79 -4.57 -13.66
C LEU A 265 1.12 -5.79 -14.30
N PRO A 266 -0.23 -5.85 -14.33
CA PRO A 266 -0.96 -7.04 -14.79
C PRO A 266 -0.62 -7.46 -16.22
N GLN A 267 -0.52 -6.49 -17.16
CA GLN A 267 -0.25 -6.80 -18.58
C GLN A 267 1.12 -7.47 -18.77
N GLN A 268 2.12 -7.07 -17.98
CA GLN A 268 3.47 -7.64 -18.02
C GLN A 268 3.62 -8.86 -17.09
N ARG A 269 2.67 -9.09 -16.18
CA ARG A 269 2.73 -10.12 -15.12
C ARG A 269 3.92 -9.89 -14.18
N LEU A 270 4.29 -8.64 -13.97
CA LEU A 270 5.45 -8.24 -13.18
C LEU A 270 5.05 -7.49 -11.92
N GLY A 271 5.86 -7.68 -10.90
CA GLY A 271 5.85 -6.91 -9.66
C GLY A 271 7.14 -6.13 -9.48
N ILE A 272 7.02 -4.91 -8.99
CA ILE A 272 8.16 -4.05 -8.69
C ILE A 272 8.14 -3.72 -7.20
N ALA A 273 9.29 -3.79 -6.56
CA ALA A 273 9.52 -3.23 -5.24
C ALA A 273 10.82 -2.44 -5.22
N LEU A 274 10.79 -1.28 -4.56
CA LEU A 274 11.98 -0.48 -4.35
C LEU A 274 12.10 0.03 -2.92
N LYS A 275 13.34 0.29 -2.50
CA LYS A 275 13.67 0.84 -1.20
C LYS A 275 14.78 1.86 -1.33
N ILE A 276 14.49 3.11 -0.98
CA ILE A 276 15.48 4.19 -0.86
C ILE A 276 16.07 4.18 0.55
N ASP A 277 17.38 4.22 0.68
CA ASP A 277 18.10 4.03 1.95
C ASP A 277 17.79 5.11 2.97
N ASP A 278 17.83 6.37 2.56
CA ASP A 278 17.53 7.52 3.43
C ASP A 278 16.04 7.69 3.72
N GLY A 279 15.19 6.90 3.04
CA GLY A 279 13.74 6.92 3.22
C GLY A 279 13.02 8.12 2.59
N THR A 280 13.69 8.86 1.71
CA THR A 280 13.16 10.09 1.10
C THR A 280 12.06 9.77 0.08
N THR A 281 10.89 10.38 0.25
CA THR A 281 9.74 10.17 -0.64
C THR A 281 10.02 10.67 -2.06
N ARG A 282 10.69 11.84 -2.21
CA ARG A 282 11.01 12.38 -3.54
C ARG A 282 11.80 11.41 -4.42
N ALA A 283 12.73 10.68 -3.80
CA ALA A 283 13.55 9.71 -4.53
C ALA A 283 12.72 8.46 -4.89
N SER A 284 11.89 7.95 -3.97
CA SER A 284 11.01 6.81 -4.27
C SER A 284 9.95 7.14 -5.33
N ASP A 285 9.42 8.37 -5.34
CA ASP A 285 8.46 8.82 -6.34
C ASP A 285 9.13 8.91 -7.73
N ALA A 286 10.36 9.48 -7.81
CA ALA A 286 11.12 9.59 -9.05
C ALA A 286 11.54 8.22 -9.60
N THR A 287 12.04 7.33 -8.74
CA THR A 287 12.42 5.97 -9.14
C THR A 287 11.21 5.20 -9.63
N CYS A 288 10.05 5.30 -8.95
CA CYS A 288 8.83 4.63 -9.38
C CYS A 288 8.38 5.11 -10.77
N LEU A 289 8.43 6.41 -11.04
CA LEU A 289 8.10 6.96 -12.37
C LEU A 289 8.94 6.31 -13.47
N LEU A 290 10.24 6.17 -13.27
CA LEU A 290 11.17 5.61 -14.27
C LEU A 290 10.80 4.17 -14.65
N TYR A 291 10.41 3.34 -13.66
CA TYR A 291 10.13 1.92 -13.89
C TYR A 291 8.65 1.59 -14.20
N THR A 292 7.77 2.57 -14.26
CA THR A 292 6.34 2.39 -14.50
C THR A 292 5.79 3.20 -15.67
N SER A 293 6.62 4.05 -16.29
CA SER A 293 6.26 4.80 -17.50
C SER A 293 6.55 4.02 -18.79
N ASP A 294 6.05 4.49 -19.92
CA ASP A 294 6.32 3.92 -21.24
C ASP A 294 7.82 3.84 -21.61
N ALA A 295 8.68 4.58 -20.89
CA ALA A 295 10.12 4.41 -20.96
C ALA A 295 10.59 3.01 -20.51
N ALA A 296 9.74 2.21 -19.88
CA ALA A 296 10.00 0.81 -19.60
C ALA A 296 9.95 -0.08 -20.86
N ASP A 297 9.32 0.37 -21.94
CA ASP A 297 9.33 -0.34 -23.22
C ASP A 297 10.67 -0.17 -23.97
N ASP A 298 11.42 0.91 -23.68
CA ASP A 298 12.79 1.15 -24.15
C ASP A 298 13.80 0.75 -23.05
N TRP A 299 13.92 -0.53 -22.77
CA TRP A 299 14.74 -1.16 -21.74
C TRP A 299 16.26 -0.88 -21.81
N PHE A 300 16.73 0.05 -22.65
CA PHE A 300 18.14 0.22 -22.99
C PHE A 300 18.73 1.62 -22.76
N CYS A 301 18.07 2.52 -22.07
CA CYS A 301 18.65 3.84 -21.78
C CYS A 301 18.63 4.17 -20.28
N VAL A 302 19.57 3.61 -19.54
CA VAL A 302 20.17 4.21 -18.35
C VAL A 302 21.66 3.90 -18.34
#